data_1e20ed25e7a2b9cc27b7abfcc977d55e
#
_entry.id   1e20ed25e7a2b9cc27b7abfcc977d55e
#
_cell.length_a   1.000
_cell.length_b   1.000
_cell.length_c   1.000
_cell.angle_alpha   90.00
_cell.angle_beta   90.00
_cell.angle_gamma   90.00
#
_symmetry.space_group_name_H-M   'P 1'
#
loop_
_entity.id
_entity.type
_entity.pdbx_description
1 polymer ?
#
loop_
_entity_poly.entity_id
_entity_poly.type
_entity_poly.pdbx_seq_one_letter_code
_entity_poly.pdbx_strand_id
1 'polypeptide(L)'
;MELRHLKSGTDVRGTAVNPDDPKKIDLTDEAVKRISAAFVVFLAEKLGKKEEELVISVGHDSRISAERIKSDVIDALSFFGLEIKDCALASTPAMFMTTKMLGCDGAVQITASHHPWDRNGLKFFTPDGGLSGDEIKSILEYAEEHESGSCPERLNLQEVDFMSVYCEHLCNMIRKGVKSDDYERPLKGLKIVVDAGNGVGGFYAEKVLSPLGADTTGSRYLEPDGMFPNHIPNPENETAMNSVREATLGAKADLGVIFDTDVDRGGCVSSDGREINRNALVALAAVIALESNPGGTVVTDSVTSAGLTEFIEKTLGGHHLRFKRGYKNVIDEAIRLEENGINAPLAIETSGHAAFRENYYLDDGAYLITKIIIKAADMKKQGKKLYDLISELKYPAEEKEIRLKITEEDFRAVGDRLLEELADFAAKREDWQIAPDSHEGIKIIFPKTESFFILRQSVHDPVIPINFESAQNGGVKKAANSLYEFIKDFDGVDISPLKEIL
;
A
#
# COMPACT_ATOMS: atom_id res chain seq x y z
N MET A 1 25.98 6.99 -15.44
CA MET A 1 25.47 7.48 -14.12
C MET A 1 25.04 6.27 -13.35
N GLU A 2 25.31 6.18 -12.05
CA GLU A 2 24.83 5.07 -11.23
C GLU A 2 23.40 5.37 -10.77
N LEU A 3 22.44 4.47 -11.05
CA LEU A 3 21.01 4.66 -10.79
C LEU A 3 20.35 3.51 -10.01
N ARG A 4 21.04 2.35 -9.89
CA ARG A 4 20.48 1.14 -9.23
C ARG A 4 20.13 1.37 -7.77
N HIS A 5 20.79 2.31 -7.08
CA HIS A 5 20.49 2.69 -5.70
C HIS A 5 19.10 3.33 -5.54
N LEU A 6 18.51 3.84 -6.65
CA LEU A 6 17.14 4.38 -6.65
C LEU A 6 16.06 3.31 -6.66
N LYS A 7 16.41 2.03 -6.84
CA LYS A 7 15.43 0.94 -6.79
C LYS A 7 14.87 0.80 -5.38
N SER A 8 13.56 0.94 -5.27
CA SER A 8 12.82 0.78 -4.02
C SER A 8 11.65 -0.19 -4.21
N GLY A 9 11.90 -1.48 -4.01
CA GLY A 9 10.93 -2.53 -4.30
C GLY A 9 10.56 -2.58 -5.78
N THR A 10 9.34 -2.23 -6.09
CA THR A 10 8.73 -2.18 -7.43
C THR A 10 8.64 -0.76 -7.99
N ASP A 11 9.27 0.22 -7.30
CA ASP A 11 9.28 1.63 -7.69
C ASP A 11 10.71 2.16 -7.81
N VAL A 12 10.82 3.36 -8.36
CA VAL A 12 12.02 4.19 -8.29
C VAL A 12 11.80 5.25 -7.23
N ARG A 13 12.69 5.42 -6.25
CA ARG A 13 12.59 6.45 -5.21
C ARG A 13 13.95 7.04 -4.87
N GLY A 14 13.99 8.36 -4.62
CA GLY A 14 15.21 9.07 -4.24
C GLY A 14 14.92 10.37 -3.52
N THR A 15 15.97 11.00 -3.02
CA THR A 15 15.94 12.37 -2.54
C THR A 15 15.71 13.31 -3.72
N ALA A 16 14.64 14.06 -3.72
CA ALA A 16 14.26 14.96 -4.82
C ALA A 16 14.48 16.44 -4.48
N VAL A 17 14.56 16.76 -3.19
CA VAL A 17 14.80 18.12 -2.67
C VAL A 17 15.80 18.05 -1.53
N ASN A 18 16.82 18.88 -1.57
CA ASN A 18 17.71 19.08 -0.42
C ASN A 18 18.19 20.54 -0.45
N PRO A 19 17.53 21.43 0.32
CA PRO A 19 17.88 22.86 0.32
C PRO A 19 19.29 23.15 0.86
N ASP A 20 19.78 22.30 1.77
CA ASP A 20 21.07 22.53 2.45
C ASP A 20 22.24 22.02 1.61
N ASP A 21 22.03 20.97 0.84
CA ASP A 21 23.08 20.37 0.00
C ASP A 21 22.49 19.75 -1.28
N PRO A 22 22.40 20.54 -2.38
CA PRO A 22 21.88 20.02 -3.66
C PRO A 22 22.61 18.82 -4.25
N LYS A 23 23.87 18.55 -3.79
CA LYS A 23 24.63 17.38 -4.24
C LYS A 23 24.12 16.06 -3.68
N LYS A 24 23.26 16.12 -2.69
CA LYS A 24 22.57 14.97 -2.08
C LYS A 24 21.23 14.65 -2.74
N ILE A 25 20.88 15.34 -3.81
CA ILE A 25 19.72 14.99 -4.63
C ILE A 25 20.09 13.80 -5.51
N ASP A 26 19.38 12.69 -5.30
CA ASP A 26 19.56 11.46 -6.07
C ASP A 26 18.69 11.48 -7.33
N LEU A 27 17.45 11.95 -7.19
CA LEU A 27 16.46 12.05 -8.26
C LEU A 27 16.64 13.37 -9.01
N THR A 28 17.78 13.48 -9.71
CA THR A 28 18.15 14.64 -10.51
C THR A 28 17.37 14.69 -11.83
N ASP A 29 17.34 15.84 -12.50
CA ASP A 29 16.65 16.00 -13.79
C ASP A 29 17.19 14.98 -14.83
N GLU A 30 18.50 14.79 -14.89
CA GLU A 30 19.13 13.81 -15.78
C GLU A 30 18.74 12.37 -15.43
N ALA A 31 18.69 12.01 -14.12
CA ALA A 31 18.26 10.69 -13.68
C ALA A 31 16.81 10.42 -14.08
N VAL A 32 15.90 11.38 -13.84
CA VAL A 32 14.49 11.28 -14.22
C VAL A 32 14.33 11.08 -15.73
N LYS A 33 15.01 11.88 -16.54
CA LYS A 33 14.95 11.77 -18.02
C LYS A 33 15.43 10.41 -18.50
N ARG A 34 16.57 9.92 -18.01
CA ARG A 34 17.11 8.60 -18.41
C ARG A 34 16.17 7.46 -18.03
N ILE A 35 15.64 7.48 -16.82
CA ILE A 35 14.72 6.45 -16.33
C ILE A 35 13.41 6.47 -17.13
N SER A 36 12.88 7.66 -17.44
CA SER A 36 11.66 7.80 -18.24
C SER A 36 11.86 7.33 -19.69
N ALA A 37 13.00 7.64 -20.30
CA ALA A 37 13.36 7.14 -21.62
C ALA A 37 13.50 5.60 -21.62
N ALA A 38 14.16 5.05 -20.60
CA ALA A 38 14.29 3.59 -20.43
C ALA A 38 12.93 2.90 -20.27
N PHE A 39 11.98 3.52 -19.57
CA PHE A 39 10.62 3.00 -19.47
C PHE A 39 9.91 2.94 -20.83
N VAL A 40 10.09 3.94 -21.71
CA VAL A 40 9.51 3.92 -23.06
C VAL A 40 10.05 2.74 -23.85
N VAL A 41 11.36 2.54 -23.87
CA VAL A 41 12.00 1.42 -24.57
C VAL A 41 11.52 0.08 -24.02
N PHE A 42 11.52 -0.06 -22.70
CA PHE A 42 10.99 -1.26 -22.01
C PHE A 42 9.54 -1.55 -22.42
N LEU A 43 8.68 -0.54 -22.43
CA LEU A 43 7.27 -0.68 -22.74
C LEU A 43 7.04 -1.07 -24.21
N ALA A 44 7.78 -0.44 -25.13
CA ALA A 44 7.75 -0.75 -26.55
C ALA A 44 8.15 -2.21 -26.82
N GLU A 45 9.23 -2.67 -26.22
CA GLU A 45 9.68 -4.07 -26.32
C GLU A 45 8.64 -5.04 -25.72
N LYS A 46 8.12 -4.74 -24.54
CA LYS A 46 7.12 -5.58 -23.85
C LYS A 46 5.84 -5.76 -24.66
N LEU A 47 5.39 -4.69 -25.32
CA LEU A 47 4.16 -4.68 -26.11
C LEU A 47 4.36 -5.02 -27.60
N GLY A 48 5.60 -5.09 -28.07
CA GLY A 48 5.91 -5.32 -29.48
C GLY A 48 5.44 -4.16 -30.39
N LYS A 49 5.45 -2.93 -29.86
CA LYS A 49 5.12 -1.68 -30.55
C LYS A 49 6.37 -0.86 -30.82
N LYS A 50 6.26 0.13 -31.73
CA LYS A 50 7.28 1.15 -31.83
C LYS A 50 7.04 2.23 -30.76
N GLU A 51 8.10 2.93 -30.39
CA GLU A 51 8.03 3.94 -29.34
C GLU A 51 7.04 5.07 -29.70
N GLU A 52 7.03 5.53 -30.97
CA GLU A 52 6.12 6.57 -31.45
C GLU A 52 4.63 6.15 -31.51
N GLU A 53 4.34 4.86 -31.40
CA GLU A 53 2.97 4.32 -31.40
C GLU A 53 2.40 4.21 -29.98
N LEU A 54 3.18 4.48 -28.94
CA LEU A 54 2.74 4.37 -27.55
C LEU A 54 1.90 5.56 -27.13
N VAL A 55 0.97 5.27 -26.19
CA VAL A 55 0.19 6.28 -25.46
C VAL A 55 0.54 6.14 -23.98
N ILE A 56 1.14 7.16 -23.38
CA ILE A 56 1.57 7.13 -21.97
C ILE A 56 0.90 8.27 -21.21
N SER A 57 0.28 7.95 -20.08
CA SER A 57 -0.25 8.96 -19.16
C SER A 57 0.77 9.29 -18.06
N VAL A 58 0.78 10.57 -17.64
CA VAL A 58 1.66 11.08 -16.58
C VAL A 58 0.82 11.83 -15.56
N GLY A 59 0.99 11.50 -14.28
CA GLY A 59 0.36 12.20 -13.18
C GLY A 59 1.29 12.31 -11.98
N HIS A 60 0.88 13.08 -10.97
CA HIS A 60 1.70 13.28 -9.78
C HIS A 60 0.87 13.48 -8.51
N ASP A 61 1.49 13.22 -7.37
CA ASP A 61 0.92 13.55 -6.05
C ASP A 61 1.17 15.03 -5.67
N SER A 62 0.90 15.38 -4.39
CA SER A 62 1.00 16.76 -3.89
C SER A 62 2.43 17.24 -3.60
N ARG A 63 3.47 16.43 -3.80
CA ARG A 63 4.85 16.75 -3.40
C ARG A 63 5.41 17.98 -4.11
N ILE A 64 6.19 18.79 -3.38
CA ILE A 64 6.75 20.05 -3.89
C ILE A 64 7.67 19.89 -5.12
N SER A 65 8.29 18.72 -5.29
CA SER A 65 9.15 18.39 -6.43
C SER A 65 8.40 17.85 -7.64
N ALA A 66 7.09 17.64 -7.53
CA ALA A 66 6.29 16.93 -8.54
C ALA A 66 6.31 17.61 -9.91
N GLU A 67 6.11 18.92 -9.98
CA GLU A 67 6.08 19.68 -11.25
C GLU A 67 7.44 19.66 -11.97
N ARG A 68 8.56 19.75 -11.22
CA ARG A 68 9.91 19.63 -11.81
C ARG A 68 10.08 18.24 -12.44
N ILE A 69 9.78 17.20 -11.68
CA ILE A 69 9.94 15.82 -12.14
C ILE A 69 8.99 15.52 -13.31
N LYS A 70 7.73 16.01 -13.27
CA LYS A 70 6.78 15.89 -14.37
C LYS A 70 7.31 16.53 -15.66
N SER A 71 7.90 17.70 -15.55
CA SER A 71 8.52 18.37 -16.69
C SER A 71 9.60 17.50 -17.33
N ASP A 72 10.49 16.89 -16.53
CA ASP A 72 11.56 16.03 -17.02
C ASP A 72 11.04 14.71 -17.63
N VAL A 73 10.02 14.11 -17.02
CA VAL A 73 9.32 12.93 -17.57
C VAL A 73 8.76 13.27 -18.96
N ILE A 74 7.97 14.35 -19.06
CA ILE A 74 7.33 14.76 -20.31
C ILE A 74 8.39 15.09 -21.39
N ASP A 75 9.48 15.77 -21.03
CA ASP A 75 10.55 16.08 -21.97
C ASP A 75 11.20 14.81 -22.55
N ALA A 76 11.46 13.80 -21.70
CA ALA A 76 12.02 12.53 -22.13
C ALA A 76 11.06 11.72 -23.00
N LEU A 77 9.77 11.64 -22.63
CA LEU A 77 8.76 10.95 -23.43
C LEU A 77 8.56 11.63 -24.80
N SER A 78 8.54 12.98 -24.83
CA SER A 78 8.34 13.76 -26.06
C SER A 78 9.44 13.50 -27.12
N PHE A 79 10.63 13.10 -26.69
CA PHE A 79 11.74 12.76 -27.60
C PHE A 79 11.36 11.59 -28.54
N PHE A 80 10.55 10.66 -28.10
CA PHE A 80 10.11 9.50 -28.88
C PHE A 80 8.92 9.79 -29.80
N GLY A 81 8.32 10.98 -29.71
CA GLY A 81 7.19 11.37 -30.55
C GLY A 81 5.86 10.68 -30.20
N LEU A 82 5.80 9.97 -29.07
CA LEU A 82 4.60 9.26 -28.59
C LEU A 82 3.51 10.23 -28.09
N GLU A 83 2.28 9.73 -27.94
CA GLU A 83 1.18 10.50 -27.36
C GLU A 83 1.28 10.52 -25.83
N ILE A 84 1.26 11.73 -25.23
CA ILE A 84 1.36 11.94 -23.80
C ILE A 84 0.04 12.53 -23.27
N LYS A 85 -0.53 11.90 -22.24
CA LYS A 85 -1.70 12.41 -21.51
C LYS A 85 -1.26 12.92 -20.14
N ASP A 86 -1.15 14.25 -19.98
CA ASP A 86 -0.89 14.88 -18.70
C ASP A 86 -2.18 14.90 -17.85
N CYS A 87 -2.21 14.10 -16.80
CA CYS A 87 -3.32 14.01 -15.86
C CYS A 87 -3.15 14.93 -14.64
N ALA A 88 -2.08 15.73 -14.61
CA ALA A 88 -1.77 16.68 -13.53
C ALA A 88 -1.79 16.01 -12.14
N LEU A 89 -2.38 16.67 -11.14
CA LEU A 89 -2.54 16.11 -9.79
C LEU A 89 -3.51 14.93 -9.82
N ALA A 90 -3.00 13.72 -9.57
CA ALA A 90 -3.76 12.48 -9.64
C ALA A 90 -3.36 11.49 -8.56
N SER A 91 -4.28 10.62 -8.17
CA SER A 91 -3.97 9.49 -7.28
C SER A 91 -3.30 8.35 -8.04
N THR A 92 -2.49 7.57 -7.35
CA THR A 92 -1.82 6.38 -7.91
C THR A 92 -2.81 5.41 -8.56
N PRO A 93 -3.94 5.03 -7.92
CA PRO A 93 -4.92 4.17 -8.57
C PRO A 93 -5.57 4.81 -9.80
N ALA A 94 -5.82 6.12 -9.80
CA ALA A 94 -6.34 6.79 -10.99
C ALA A 94 -5.35 6.66 -12.17
N MET A 95 -4.05 6.81 -11.94
CA MET A 95 -3.07 6.67 -13.02
C MET A 95 -3.03 5.27 -13.61
N PHE A 96 -3.10 4.21 -12.80
CA PHE A 96 -3.30 2.87 -13.36
C PHE A 96 -4.58 2.77 -14.20
N MET A 97 -5.69 3.33 -13.71
CA MET A 97 -6.98 3.26 -14.41
C MET A 97 -6.98 3.97 -15.77
N THR A 98 -6.01 4.86 -16.06
CA THR A 98 -5.84 5.39 -17.43
C THR A 98 -5.54 4.29 -18.44
N THR A 99 -4.84 3.24 -18.06
CA THR A 99 -4.55 2.08 -18.93
C THR A 99 -5.82 1.29 -19.25
N LYS A 100 -6.81 1.27 -18.35
CA LYS A 100 -8.08 0.54 -18.50
C LYS A 100 -9.16 1.40 -19.16
N MET A 101 -9.22 2.68 -18.85
CA MET A 101 -10.35 3.54 -19.23
C MET A 101 -10.03 4.49 -20.40
N LEU A 102 -8.75 4.85 -20.60
CA LEU A 102 -8.31 5.67 -21.72
C LEU A 102 -7.51 4.87 -22.77
N GLY A 103 -7.26 3.59 -22.51
CA GLY A 103 -6.48 2.73 -23.40
C GLY A 103 -5.01 3.14 -23.50
N CYS A 104 -4.44 3.76 -22.46
CA CYS A 104 -3.01 4.06 -22.42
C CYS A 104 -2.22 2.75 -22.36
N ASP A 105 -1.10 2.70 -23.11
CA ASP A 105 -0.18 1.56 -23.10
C ASP A 105 0.63 1.50 -21.81
N GLY A 106 0.85 2.65 -21.17
CA GLY A 106 1.49 2.75 -19.87
C GLY A 106 1.08 4.01 -19.12
N ALA A 107 1.43 4.03 -17.83
CA ALA A 107 1.24 5.21 -16.98
C ALA A 107 2.45 5.42 -16.07
N VAL A 108 2.76 6.68 -15.81
CA VAL A 108 3.78 7.13 -14.86
C VAL A 108 3.11 7.94 -13.77
N GLN A 109 3.22 7.46 -12.52
CA GLN A 109 2.82 8.23 -11.35
C GLN A 109 4.05 8.73 -10.61
N ILE A 110 4.14 10.05 -10.45
CA ILE A 110 5.22 10.72 -9.72
C ILE A 110 4.81 10.82 -8.26
N THR A 111 5.40 9.97 -7.43
CA THR A 111 5.08 9.85 -6.00
C THR A 111 6.20 9.14 -5.24
N ALA A 112 6.29 9.39 -3.95
CA ALA A 112 7.03 8.54 -3.01
C ALA A 112 6.11 8.02 -1.89
N SER A 113 4.78 7.91 -2.13
CA SER A 113 3.81 7.46 -1.15
C SER A 113 3.97 8.24 0.18
N HIS A 114 4.04 7.58 1.31
CA HIS A 114 4.14 8.15 2.66
C HIS A 114 5.55 8.61 3.09
N HIS A 115 6.54 8.61 2.18
CA HIS A 115 7.89 9.09 2.51
C HIS A 115 7.93 10.59 2.83
N PRO A 116 8.97 11.09 3.52
CA PRO A 116 9.13 12.52 3.82
C PRO A 116 9.03 13.43 2.60
N TRP A 117 8.76 14.71 2.83
CA TRP A 117 8.50 15.74 1.82
C TRP A 117 9.65 15.95 0.82
N ASP A 118 10.88 15.69 1.23
CA ASP A 118 12.11 15.84 0.43
C ASP A 118 12.36 14.68 -0.56
N ARG A 119 11.59 13.60 -0.44
CA ARG A 119 11.68 12.45 -1.33
C ARG A 119 10.60 12.50 -2.41
N ASN A 120 10.90 11.87 -3.55
CA ASN A 120 9.93 11.59 -4.61
C ASN A 120 10.31 10.29 -5.33
N GLY A 121 9.56 9.92 -6.35
CA GLY A 121 9.79 8.71 -7.10
C GLY A 121 8.94 8.59 -8.35
N LEU A 122 9.09 7.46 -9.01
CA LEU A 122 8.32 7.07 -10.19
C LEU A 122 7.75 5.67 -9.98
N LYS A 123 6.44 5.54 -10.09
CA LYS A 123 5.73 4.27 -10.23
C LYS A 123 5.31 4.11 -11.67
N PHE A 124 5.51 2.93 -12.22
CA PHE A 124 5.18 2.61 -13.60
C PHE A 124 4.09 1.55 -13.67
N PHE A 125 3.17 1.76 -14.59
CA PHE A 125 2.07 0.84 -14.83
C PHE A 125 1.99 0.44 -16.30
N THR A 126 1.57 -0.79 -16.53
CA THR A 126 1.10 -1.31 -17.81
C THR A 126 -0.36 -1.72 -17.67
N PRO A 127 -1.06 -2.11 -18.74
CA PRO A 127 -2.40 -2.67 -18.61
C PRO A 127 -2.48 -3.92 -17.71
N ASP A 128 -1.38 -4.60 -17.48
CA ASP A 128 -1.32 -5.80 -16.63
C ASP A 128 -1.08 -5.50 -15.15
N GLY A 129 -0.81 -4.24 -14.80
CA GLY A 129 -0.54 -3.79 -13.42
C GLY A 129 0.75 -3.03 -13.27
N GLY A 130 1.18 -2.84 -12.02
CA GLY A 130 2.48 -2.26 -11.68
C GLY A 130 3.63 -3.17 -12.07
N LEU A 131 4.80 -2.60 -12.33
CA LEU A 131 5.98 -3.35 -12.71
C LEU A 131 6.53 -4.18 -11.54
N SER A 132 7.20 -5.28 -11.86
CA SER A 132 7.95 -6.09 -10.89
C SER A 132 9.29 -5.46 -10.53
N GLY A 133 9.88 -5.91 -9.42
CA GLY A 133 11.21 -5.44 -9.01
C GLY A 133 12.31 -5.77 -10.02
N ASP A 134 12.19 -6.85 -10.80
CA ASP A 134 13.16 -7.20 -11.85
C ASP A 134 12.98 -6.32 -13.09
N GLU A 135 11.75 -5.97 -13.44
CA GLU A 135 11.48 -5.01 -14.53
C GLU A 135 12.03 -3.62 -14.18
N ILE A 136 11.82 -3.14 -12.96
CA ILE A 136 12.43 -1.87 -12.50
C ILE A 136 13.96 -1.95 -12.54
N LYS A 137 14.55 -3.08 -12.13
CA LYS A 137 15.99 -3.28 -12.22
C LYS A 137 16.47 -3.17 -13.67
N SER A 138 15.80 -3.81 -14.61
CA SER A 138 16.15 -3.76 -16.03
C SER A 138 16.06 -2.33 -16.60
N ILE A 139 15.01 -1.58 -16.22
CA ILE A 139 14.86 -0.17 -16.61
C ILE A 139 16.03 0.67 -16.07
N LEU A 140 16.42 0.51 -14.82
CA LEU A 140 17.53 1.24 -14.22
C LEU A 140 18.89 0.89 -14.87
N GLU A 141 19.12 -0.40 -15.15
CA GLU A 141 20.33 -0.86 -15.84
C GLU A 141 20.42 -0.26 -17.24
N TYR A 142 19.32 -0.24 -18.00
CA TYR A 142 19.29 0.42 -19.30
C TYR A 142 19.56 1.94 -19.18
N ALA A 143 18.94 2.60 -18.19
CA ALA A 143 19.11 4.03 -17.96
C ALA A 143 20.55 4.43 -17.56
N GLU A 144 21.30 3.54 -16.89
CA GLU A 144 22.72 3.78 -16.57
C GLU A 144 23.60 3.83 -17.81
N GLU A 145 23.30 3.01 -18.82
CA GLU A 145 24.11 2.81 -20.02
C GLU A 145 23.75 3.77 -21.15
N HIS A 146 22.51 4.32 -21.16
CA HIS A 146 22.00 5.13 -22.24
C HIS A 146 21.69 6.56 -21.79
N GLU A 147 22.03 7.54 -22.63
CA GLU A 147 21.63 8.93 -22.43
C GLU A 147 20.20 9.14 -22.95
N SER A 148 19.48 10.06 -22.33
CA SER A 148 18.14 10.44 -22.79
C SER A 148 18.25 11.59 -23.77
N GLY A 149 17.42 11.55 -24.83
CA GLY A 149 17.12 12.73 -25.62
C GLY A 149 16.13 13.64 -24.87
N SER A 150 15.96 14.85 -25.30
CA SER A 150 14.89 15.74 -24.86
C SER A 150 14.25 16.46 -26.03
N CYS A 151 12.96 16.72 -25.96
CA CYS A 151 12.20 17.45 -26.95
C CYS A 151 11.34 18.52 -26.27
N PRO A 152 11.85 19.76 -26.11
CA PRO A 152 11.10 20.81 -25.40
C PRO A 152 9.81 21.24 -26.10
N GLU A 153 9.61 20.89 -27.37
CA GLU A 153 8.44 21.30 -28.15
C GLU A 153 7.15 20.59 -27.75
N ARG A 154 7.23 19.43 -27.12
CA ARG A 154 6.10 18.66 -26.54
C ARG A 154 4.89 18.52 -27.49
N LEU A 155 5.14 18.12 -28.73
CA LEU A 155 4.19 18.20 -29.84
C LEU A 155 2.90 17.36 -29.66
N ASN A 156 2.97 16.23 -28.92
CA ASN A 156 1.86 15.28 -28.73
C ASN A 156 1.36 15.25 -27.28
N LEU A 157 1.47 16.36 -26.55
CA LEU A 157 1.02 16.49 -25.17
C LEU A 157 -0.44 16.95 -25.12
N GLN A 158 -1.28 16.20 -24.39
CA GLN A 158 -2.67 16.52 -24.09
C GLN A 158 -2.91 16.61 -22.59
N GLU A 159 -3.52 17.69 -22.13
CA GLU A 159 -4.04 17.75 -20.75
C GLU A 159 -5.36 16.99 -20.66
N VAL A 160 -5.50 16.13 -19.63
CA VAL A 160 -6.67 15.27 -19.44
C VAL A 160 -7.12 15.34 -17.98
N ASP A 161 -8.34 15.81 -17.73
CA ASP A 161 -8.97 15.74 -16.41
C ASP A 161 -9.44 14.30 -16.13
N PHE A 162 -8.49 13.39 -15.90
CA PHE A 162 -8.82 12.01 -15.63
C PHE A 162 -9.37 11.80 -14.23
N MET A 163 -9.01 12.65 -13.26
CA MET A 163 -9.55 12.57 -11.91
C MET A 163 -11.08 12.70 -11.87
N SER A 164 -11.67 13.52 -12.73
CA SER A 164 -13.15 13.59 -12.85
C SER A 164 -13.75 12.29 -13.36
N VAL A 165 -13.11 11.60 -14.31
CA VAL A 165 -13.55 10.28 -14.81
C VAL A 165 -13.45 9.22 -13.72
N TYR A 166 -12.34 9.19 -12.99
CA TYR A 166 -12.13 8.26 -11.87
C TYR A 166 -13.13 8.52 -10.73
N CYS A 167 -13.36 9.77 -10.35
CA CYS A 167 -14.35 10.12 -9.32
C CYS A 167 -15.77 9.67 -9.73
N GLU A 168 -16.15 9.87 -10.99
CA GLU A 168 -17.47 9.44 -11.48
C GLU A 168 -17.60 7.91 -11.48
N HIS A 169 -16.51 7.19 -11.76
CA HIS A 169 -16.47 5.73 -11.61
C HIS A 169 -16.80 5.32 -10.16
N LEU A 170 -16.13 5.92 -9.15
CA LEU A 170 -16.40 5.66 -7.73
C LEU A 170 -17.83 6.08 -7.32
N CYS A 171 -18.30 7.22 -7.80
CA CYS A 171 -19.69 7.68 -7.57
C CYS A 171 -20.70 6.66 -8.10
N ASN A 172 -20.49 6.14 -9.29
CA ASN A 172 -21.38 5.15 -9.91
C ASN A 172 -21.38 3.82 -9.14
N MET A 173 -20.25 3.43 -8.56
CA MET A 173 -20.19 2.27 -7.68
C MET A 173 -21.04 2.48 -6.43
N ILE A 174 -20.92 3.65 -5.78
CA ILE A 174 -21.71 3.98 -4.58
C ILE A 174 -23.20 4.02 -4.92
N ARG A 175 -23.61 4.69 -6.02
CA ARG A 175 -25.01 4.73 -6.48
C ARG A 175 -25.61 3.34 -6.64
N LYS A 176 -24.85 2.44 -7.31
CA LYS A 176 -25.29 1.05 -7.55
C LYS A 176 -25.28 0.20 -6.28
N GLY A 177 -24.28 0.40 -5.41
CA GLY A 177 -24.06 -0.43 -4.23
C GLY A 177 -25.02 -0.11 -3.08
N VAL A 178 -25.32 1.16 -2.84
CA VAL A 178 -26.13 1.61 -1.69
C VAL A 178 -27.62 1.30 -1.86
N LYS A 179 -28.14 1.11 -3.09
CA LYS A 179 -29.54 0.81 -3.38
C LYS A 179 -30.51 1.75 -2.65
N SER A 180 -30.30 3.07 -2.80
CA SER A 180 -31.13 4.12 -2.23
C SER A 180 -32.30 4.46 -3.16
N ASP A 181 -33.43 4.90 -2.59
CA ASP A 181 -34.55 5.48 -3.38
C ASP A 181 -34.12 6.79 -4.05
N ASP A 182 -33.23 7.56 -3.44
CA ASP A 182 -32.55 8.72 -4.04
C ASP A 182 -31.25 8.23 -4.69
N TYR A 183 -31.33 7.86 -5.97
CA TYR A 183 -30.19 7.34 -6.72
C TYR A 183 -29.08 8.37 -6.88
N GLU A 184 -29.42 9.64 -7.05
CA GLU A 184 -28.43 10.71 -7.24
C GLU A 184 -27.69 11.06 -5.93
N ARG A 185 -28.39 10.94 -4.80
CA ARG A 185 -27.84 11.28 -3.48
C ARG A 185 -27.97 10.13 -2.48
N PRO A 186 -27.39 8.95 -2.80
CA PRO A 186 -27.59 7.72 -2.01
C PRO A 186 -27.01 7.82 -0.59
N LEU A 187 -26.07 8.74 -0.34
CA LEU A 187 -25.44 8.95 0.96
C LEU A 187 -26.12 10.04 1.80
N LYS A 188 -27.28 10.56 1.36
CA LYS A 188 -28.03 11.56 2.14
C LYS A 188 -28.37 11.04 3.54
N GLY A 189 -28.01 11.85 4.55
CA GLY A 189 -28.16 11.49 5.96
C GLY A 189 -26.97 10.74 6.58
N LEU A 190 -25.95 10.45 5.81
CA LEU A 190 -24.66 10.00 6.30
C LEU A 190 -23.72 11.18 6.52
N LYS A 191 -23.01 11.18 7.63
CA LYS A 191 -21.92 12.11 7.89
C LYS A 191 -20.59 11.35 7.86
N ILE A 192 -19.72 11.72 6.91
CA ILE A 192 -18.45 11.06 6.67
C ILE A 192 -17.36 12.11 6.61
N VAL A 193 -16.41 12.06 7.52
CA VAL A 193 -15.24 12.96 7.51
C VAL A 193 -14.05 12.28 6.84
N VAL A 194 -13.27 13.06 6.11
CA VAL A 194 -12.04 12.61 5.43
C VAL A 194 -10.86 13.37 6.00
N ASP A 195 -9.81 12.66 6.35
CA ASP A 195 -8.48 13.20 6.60
C ASP A 195 -7.59 12.85 5.42
N ALA A 196 -7.25 13.85 4.59
CA ALA A 196 -6.41 13.65 3.40
C ALA A 196 -4.92 13.90 3.68
N GLY A 197 -4.55 14.31 4.90
CA GLY A 197 -3.17 14.55 5.30
C GLY A 197 -2.39 15.51 4.38
N ASN A 198 -3.08 16.41 3.67
CA ASN A 198 -2.52 17.26 2.62
C ASN A 198 -1.96 16.50 1.39
N GLY A 199 -2.30 15.23 1.24
CA GLY A 199 -2.07 14.44 0.04
C GLY A 199 -3.11 14.73 -1.06
N VAL A 200 -3.28 13.78 -1.98
CA VAL A 200 -4.26 13.89 -3.07
C VAL A 200 -5.69 13.58 -2.60
N GLY A 201 -5.87 12.91 -1.48
CA GLY A 201 -7.15 12.33 -1.02
C GLY A 201 -8.32 13.30 -0.80
N GLY A 202 -8.09 14.63 -0.83
CA GLY A 202 -9.14 15.64 -0.70
C GLY A 202 -10.27 15.52 -1.72
N PHE A 203 -9.95 15.05 -2.94
CA PHE A 203 -10.95 14.81 -4.00
C PHE A 203 -12.09 13.91 -3.52
N TYR A 204 -11.82 12.99 -2.62
CA TYR A 204 -12.80 12.01 -2.18
C TYR A 204 -13.95 12.67 -1.40
N ALA A 205 -13.64 13.63 -0.53
CA ALA A 205 -14.64 14.42 0.16
C ALA A 205 -15.45 15.31 -0.81
N GLU A 206 -14.75 15.99 -1.73
CA GLU A 206 -15.32 17.05 -2.56
C GLU A 206 -16.02 16.53 -3.81
N LYS A 207 -15.38 15.58 -4.52
CA LYS A 207 -15.85 15.09 -5.82
C LYS A 207 -16.59 13.74 -5.76
N VAL A 208 -16.48 13.00 -4.62
CA VAL A 208 -17.18 11.72 -4.46
C VAL A 208 -18.29 11.82 -3.41
N LEU A 209 -17.97 12.15 -2.16
CA LEU A 209 -18.93 12.09 -1.06
C LEU A 209 -19.98 13.21 -1.11
N SER A 210 -19.54 14.47 -1.25
CA SER A 210 -20.44 15.63 -1.24
C SER A 210 -21.48 15.59 -2.38
N PRO A 211 -21.13 15.28 -3.65
CA PRO A 211 -22.11 15.15 -4.72
C PRO A 211 -23.14 14.05 -4.46
N LEU A 212 -22.75 12.97 -3.79
CA LEU A 212 -23.62 11.86 -3.43
C LEU A 212 -24.48 12.13 -2.18
N GLY A 213 -24.39 13.32 -1.60
CA GLY A 213 -25.25 13.79 -0.51
C GLY A 213 -24.74 13.52 0.89
N ALA A 214 -23.53 13.02 1.09
CA ALA A 214 -22.93 12.92 2.42
C ALA A 214 -22.62 14.31 3.01
N ASP A 215 -22.76 14.45 4.33
CA ASP A 215 -22.23 15.61 5.06
C ASP A 215 -20.74 15.35 5.38
N THR A 216 -19.87 16.13 4.73
CA THR A 216 -18.41 16.03 4.92
C THR A 216 -17.86 17.08 5.89
N THR A 217 -18.72 17.84 6.58
CA THR A 217 -18.31 18.88 7.52
C THR A 217 -17.52 18.28 8.68
N GLY A 218 -16.31 18.78 8.87
CA GLY A 218 -15.36 18.27 9.85
C GLY A 218 -14.19 17.48 9.24
N SER A 219 -14.17 17.31 7.91
CA SER A 219 -13.02 16.80 7.19
C SER A 219 -11.80 17.71 7.38
N ARG A 220 -10.60 17.14 7.30
CA ARG A 220 -9.33 17.81 7.61
C ARG A 220 -8.33 17.67 6.48
N TYR A 221 -7.49 18.69 6.33
CA TYR A 221 -6.28 18.67 5.50
C TYR A 221 -6.53 18.25 4.05
N LEU A 222 -7.68 18.71 3.49
CA LEU A 222 -8.14 18.35 2.15
C LEU A 222 -7.30 18.99 1.04
N GLU A 223 -6.77 20.20 1.30
CA GLU A 223 -5.96 20.92 0.33
C GLU A 223 -4.57 20.27 0.19
N PRO A 224 -4.12 19.97 -1.03
CA PRO A 224 -2.80 19.40 -1.27
C PRO A 224 -1.67 20.34 -0.81
N ASP A 225 -0.75 19.83 -0.01
CA ASP A 225 0.45 20.55 0.43
C ASP A 225 1.60 19.56 0.60
N GLY A 226 2.56 19.60 -0.33
CA GLY A 226 3.67 18.67 -0.38
C GLY A 226 4.68 18.77 0.76
N MET A 227 4.52 19.71 1.70
CA MET A 227 5.30 19.79 2.93
C MET A 227 4.69 18.97 4.07
N PHE A 228 3.43 18.52 3.93
CA PHE A 228 2.71 17.73 4.93
C PHE A 228 2.74 18.33 6.34
N PRO A 229 2.30 19.58 6.53
CA PRO A 229 2.57 20.35 7.76
C PRO A 229 1.81 19.82 8.98
N ASN A 230 0.80 18.99 8.80
CA ASN A 230 -0.10 18.58 9.89
C ASN A 230 0.28 17.23 10.49
N HIS A 231 0.49 16.23 9.66
CA HIS A 231 1.00 14.92 10.03
C HIS A 231 1.53 14.18 8.80
N ILE A 232 2.28 13.11 9.00
CA ILE A 232 2.68 12.20 7.92
C ILE A 232 1.40 11.55 7.37
N PRO A 233 1.09 11.70 6.06
CA PRO A 233 -0.10 11.09 5.45
C PRO A 233 0.11 9.59 5.26
N ASN A 234 -0.17 8.84 6.33
CA ASN A 234 -0.02 7.38 6.37
C ASN A 234 -1.00 6.80 7.40
N PRO A 235 -1.95 5.94 7.00
CA PRO A 235 -2.88 5.27 7.93
C PRO A 235 -2.19 4.42 9.02
N GLU A 236 -0.94 4.00 8.83
CA GLU A 236 -0.18 3.32 9.87
C GLU A 236 0.42 4.26 10.93
N ASN A 237 0.40 5.57 10.69
CA ASN A 237 0.95 6.58 11.60
C ASN A 237 -0.05 6.90 12.71
N GLU A 238 0.37 6.78 13.97
CA GLU A 238 -0.49 7.00 15.13
C GLU A 238 -1.04 8.45 15.20
N THR A 239 -0.23 9.46 14.86
CA THR A 239 -0.68 10.86 14.83
C THR A 239 -1.77 11.06 13.78
N ALA A 240 -1.61 10.46 12.58
CA ALA A 240 -2.58 10.52 11.51
C ALA A 240 -3.90 9.83 11.90
N MET A 241 -3.82 8.62 12.48
CA MET A 241 -5.01 7.91 12.97
C MET A 241 -5.71 8.64 14.12
N ASN A 242 -4.97 9.26 15.04
CA ASN A 242 -5.54 10.10 16.09
C ASN A 242 -6.25 11.32 15.49
N SER A 243 -5.70 11.97 14.45
CA SER A 243 -6.33 13.10 13.76
C SER A 243 -7.70 12.73 13.19
N VAL A 244 -7.81 11.66 12.40
CA VAL A 244 -9.09 11.23 11.84
C VAL A 244 -10.07 10.75 12.93
N ARG A 245 -9.58 10.15 14.01
CA ARG A 245 -10.41 9.74 15.16
C ARG A 245 -11.03 10.95 15.86
N GLU A 246 -10.22 11.98 16.13
CA GLU A 246 -10.70 13.23 16.72
C GLU A 246 -11.70 13.95 15.80
N ALA A 247 -11.43 13.99 14.50
CA ALA A 247 -12.36 14.55 13.51
C ALA A 247 -13.70 13.79 13.51
N THR A 248 -13.67 12.47 13.54
CA THR A 248 -14.85 11.60 13.57
C THR A 248 -15.71 11.85 14.80
N LEU A 249 -15.09 11.83 15.98
CA LEU A 249 -15.78 12.04 17.25
C LEU A 249 -16.28 13.48 17.41
N GLY A 250 -15.44 14.48 17.07
CA GLY A 250 -15.78 15.89 17.16
C GLY A 250 -16.91 16.30 16.23
N ALA A 251 -16.94 15.76 15.03
CA ALA A 251 -18.02 15.97 14.06
C ALA A 251 -19.25 15.11 14.34
N LYS A 252 -19.19 14.13 15.24
CA LYS A 252 -20.19 13.06 15.43
C LYS A 252 -20.51 12.35 14.12
N ALA A 253 -19.45 12.04 13.35
CA ALA A 253 -19.58 11.40 12.06
C ALA A 253 -19.94 9.92 12.19
N ASP A 254 -20.62 9.39 11.19
CA ASP A 254 -20.92 7.95 11.08
C ASP A 254 -19.66 7.14 10.76
N LEU A 255 -18.72 7.77 10.03
CA LEU A 255 -17.47 7.18 9.59
C LEU A 255 -16.40 8.26 9.44
N GLY A 256 -15.18 7.99 9.87
CA GLY A 256 -13.97 8.71 9.50
C GLY A 256 -13.17 7.92 8.49
N VAL A 257 -12.59 8.58 7.52
CA VAL A 257 -11.77 8.00 6.45
C VAL A 257 -10.42 8.70 6.42
N ILE A 258 -9.37 7.95 6.24
CA ILE A 258 -8.01 8.47 6.06
C ILE A 258 -7.35 7.82 4.85
N PHE A 259 -6.58 8.61 4.12
CA PHE A 259 -5.75 8.15 3.01
C PHE A 259 -4.27 8.45 3.25
N ASP A 260 -3.41 7.75 2.54
CA ASP A 260 -2.01 8.18 2.40
C ASP A 260 -1.88 9.23 1.29
N THR A 261 -0.64 9.66 1.02
CA THR A 261 -0.37 10.78 0.11
C THR A 261 -0.99 10.62 -1.27
N ASP A 262 -0.86 9.45 -1.87
CA ASP A 262 -1.22 9.14 -3.26
C ASP A 262 -2.43 8.19 -3.38
N VAL A 263 -3.09 7.90 -2.23
CA VAL A 263 -4.40 7.23 -2.14
C VAL A 263 -4.38 5.75 -2.56
N ASP A 264 -3.22 5.11 -2.58
CA ASP A 264 -3.16 3.66 -2.76
C ASP A 264 -3.45 2.89 -1.45
N ARG A 265 -3.50 3.61 -0.30
CA ARG A 265 -3.90 3.08 1.01
C ARG A 265 -5.07 3.84 1.59
N GLY A 266 -5.92 3.11 2.29
CA GLY A 266 -7.00 3.68 3.07
C GLY A 266 -7.14 3.03 4.43
N GLY A 267 -7.70 3.78 5.37
CA GLY A 267 -8.10 3.31 6.68
C GLY A 267 -9.35 4.03 7.14
N CYS A 268 -10.00 3.57 8.20
CA CYS A 268 -11.19 4.24 8.69
C CYS A 268 -11.38 4.12 10.20
N VAL A 269 -12.29 4.95 10.72
CA VAL A 269 -12.67 5.02 12.13
C VAL A 269 -14.19 4.94 12.23
N SER A 270 -14.69 4.04 13.06
CA SER A 270 -16.12 3.90 13.33
C SER A 270 -16.67 5.09 14.12
N SER A 271 -17.98 5.29 14.08
CA SER A 271 -18.69 6.38 14.78
C SER A 271 -18.44 6.49 16.29
N ASP A 272 -17.96 5.45 16.91
CA ASP A 272 -17.59 5.41 18.34
C ASP A 272 -16.08 5.59 18.60
N GLY A 273 -15.31 5.95 17.57
CA GLY A 273 -13.87 6.22 17.66
C GLY A 273 -12.98 4.97 17.61
N ARG A 274 -13.54 3.78 17.41
CA ARG A 274 -12.74 2.56 17.20
C ARG A 274 -12.10 2.59 15.82
N GLU A 275 -10.82 2.38 15.79
CA GLU A 275 -10.05 2.30 14.56
C GLU A 275 -10.37 1.01 13.80
N ILE A 276 -10.62 1.13 12.50
CA ILE A 276 -10.70 0.02 11.57
C ILE A 276 -9.48 0.15 10.67
N ASN A 277 -8.38 -0.38 11.16
CA ASN A 277 -7.07 -0.32 10.57
C ASN A 277 -6.34 -1.66 10.81
N ARG A 278 -5.25 -1.92 10.10
CA ARG A 278 -4.46 -3.15 10.21
C ARG A 278 -5.36 -4.40 10.11
N ASN A 279 -5.28 -5.33 11.08
CA ASN A 279 -6.08 -6.57 11.08
C ASN A 279 -7.60 -6.31 11.03
N ALA A 280 -8.09 -5.23 11.64
CA ALA A 280 -9.51 -4.86 11.58
C ALA A 280 -9.95 -4.44 10.17
N LEU A 281 -9.09 -3.73 9.44
CA LEU A 281 -9.33 -3.35 8.05
C LEU A 281 -9.34 -4.58 7.14
N VAL A 282 -8.37 -5.48 7.31
CA VAL A 282 -8.31 -6.74 6.57
C VAL A 282 -9.55 -7.59 6.85
N ALA A 283 -9.98 -7.70 8.10
CA ALA A 283 -11.19 -8.43 8.48
C ALA A 283 -12.44 -7.85 7.81
N LEU A 284 -12.60 -6.52 7.82
CA LEU A 284 -13.74 -5.85 7.19
C LEU A 284 -13.72 -6.01 5.66
N ALA A 285 -12.58 -5.87 5.03
CA ALA A 285 -12.42 -6.10 3.60
C ALA A 285 -12.73 -7.57 3.23
N ALA A 286 -12.30 -8.53 4.07
CA ALA A 286 -12.62 -9.94 3.90
C ALA A 286 -14.13 -10.21 4.00
N VAL A 287 -14.85 -9.60 4.98
CA VAL A 287 -16.31 -9.66 5.03
C VAL A 287 -16.94 -9.23 3.71
N ILE A 288 -16.50 -8.08 3.18
CA ILE A 288 -17.03 -7.52 1.94
C ILE A 288 -16.73 -8.40 0.73
N ALA A 289 -15.50 -8.89 0.61
CA ALA A 289 -15.08 -9.71 -0.52
C ALA A 289 -15.74 -11.10 -0.52
N LEU A 290 -15.83 -11.74 0.64
CA LEU A 290 -16.37 -13.10 0.78
C LEU A 290 -17.90 -13.14 0.74
N GLU A 291 -18.60 -12.03 1.00
CA GLU A 291 -20.06 -11.95 0.82
C GLU A 291 -20.50 -12.31 -0.61
N SER A 292 -19.73 -11.88 -1.61
CA SER A 292 -19.96 -12.20 -3.03
C SER A 292 -19.16 -13.42 -3.52
N ASN A 293 -18.21 -13.91 -2.73
CA ASN A 293 -17.30 -15.00 -3.07
C ASN A 293 -17.19 -15.99 -1.90
N PRO A 294 -18.27 -16.70 -1.52
CA PRO A 294 -18.24 -17.67 -0.42
C PRO A 294 -17.14 -18.73 -0.63
N GLY A 295 -16.37 -19.02 0.43
CA GLY A 295 -15.26 -19.98 0.35
C GLY A 295 -14.02 -19.47 -0.39
N GLY A 296 -13.98 -18.19 -0.78
CA GLY A 296 -12.83 -17.60 -1.43
C GLY A 296 -11.59 -17.49 -0.53
N THR A 297 -10.43 -17.33 -1.12
CA THR A 297 -9.15 -17.14 -0.45
C THR A 297 -8.84 -15.64 -0.33
N VAL A 298 -8.54 -15.19 0.87
CA VAL A 298 -8.01 -13.85 1.14
C VAL A 298 -6.51 -13.96 1.28
N VAL A 299 -5.78 -13.31 0.39
CA VAL A 299 -4.30 -13.26 0.42
C VAL A 299 -3.87 -12.03 1.20
N THR A 300 -3.01 -12.23 2.21
CA THR A 300 -2.54 -11.13 3.08
C THR A 300 -1.02 -11.14 3.23
N ASP A 301 -0.48 -10.07 3.81
CA ASP A 301 0.91 -10.05 4.24
C ASP A 301 1.19 -11.00 5.42
N SER A 302 2.46 -11.25 5.66
CA SER A 302 2.95 -12.24 6.62
C SER A 302 2.69 -11.90 8.09
N VAL A 303 2.44 -10.61 8.40
CA VAL A 303 2.33 -10.10 9.78
C VAL A 303 0.91 -10.05 10.32
N THR A 304 -0.05 -10.58 9.59
CA THR A 304 -1.44 -10.67 10.06
C THR A 304 -1.58 -11.60 11.27
N SER A 305 -2.53 -11.29 12.16
CA SER A 305 -2.72 -11.98 13.44
C SER A 305 -3.31 -13.39 13.30
N ALA A 306 -3.11 -14.22 14.32
CA ALA A 306 -3.77 -15.53 14.41
C ALA A 306 -5.30 -15.38 14.52
N GLY A 307 -5.78 -14.34 15.25
CA GLY A 307 -7.20 -14.03 15.36
C GLY A 307 -7.85 -13.69 14.02
N LEU A 308 -7.14 -13.05 13.12
CA LEU A 308 -7.63 -12.77 11.76
C LEU A 308 -7.81 -14.07 10.96
N THR A 309 -6.88 -15.02 11.05
CA THR A 309 -7.04 -16.33 10.41
C THR A 309 -8.27 -17.04 10.92
N GLU A 310 -8.44 -17.11 12.24
CA GLU A 310 -9.62 -17.72 12.85
C GLU A 310 -10.92 -17.06 12.37
N PHE A 311 -10.94 -15.74 12.27
CA PHE A 311 -12.08 -14.97 11.79
C PHE A 311 -12.42 -15.29 10.32
N ILE A 312 -11.44 -15.24 9.42
CA ILE A 312 -11.66 -15.54 7.99
C ILE A 312 -12.12 -16.99 7.80
N GLU A 313 -11.46 -17.95 8.46
CA GLU A 313 -11.72 -19.37 8.22
C GLU A 313 -12.94 -19.90 8.97
N LYS A 314 -13.10 -19.55 10.26
CA LYS A 314 -14.18 -20.10 11.08
C LYS A 314 -15.44 -19.25 11.06
N THR A 315 -15.33 -17.90 11.07
CA THR A 315 -16.50 -17.03 11.09
C THR A 315 -17.02 -16.76 9.69
N LEU A 316 -16.12 -16.46 8.73
CA LEU A 316 -16.54 -16.14 7.36
C LEU A 316 -16.59 -17.36 6.43
N GLY A 317 -15.99 -18.49 6.80
CA GLY A 317 -15.94 -19.71 5.98
C GLY A 317 -15.10 -19.57 4.72
N GLY A 318 -14.17 -18.63 4.70
CA GLY A 318 -13.18 -18.44 3.63
C GLY A 318 -11.89 -19.21 3.90
N HIS A 319 -10.88 -18.95 3.09
CA HIS A 319 -9.51 -19.41 3.28
C HIS A 319 -8.58 -18.21 3.50
N HIS A 320 -7.62 -18.35 4.39
CA HIS A 320 -6.63 -17.31 4.65
C HIS A 320 -5.24 -17.76 4.21
N LEU A 321 -4.64 -17.05 3.25
CA LEU A 321 -3.27 -17.28 2.81
C LEU A 321 -2.39 -16.08 3.19
N ARG A 322 -1.43 -16.30 4.10
CA ARG A 322 -0.37 -15.33 4.37
C ARG A 322 0.74 -15.50 3.36
N PHE A 323 1.20 -14.38 2.79
CA PHE A 323 2.28 -14.38 1.82
C PHE A 323 3.34 -13.33 2.18
N LYS A 324 4.33 -13.17 1.33
CA LYS A 324 5.40 -12.18 1.52
C LYS A 324 4.82 -10.77 1.59
N ARG A 325 5.33 -9.96 2.51
CA ARG A 325 4.99 -8.54 2.62
C ARG A 325 5.39 -7.77 1.36
N GLY A 326 4.60 -6.75 1.03
CA GLY A 326 4.69 -5.91 -0.16
C GLY A 326 3.47 -6.10 -1.05
N TYR A 327 2.79 -5.00 -1.36
CA TYR A 327 1.51 -5.02 -2.08
C TYR A 327 1.56 -5.84 -3.37
N LYS A 328 2.65 -5.72 -4.15
CA LYS A 328 2.82 -6.50 -5.38
C LYS A 328 2.92 -8.00 -5.12
N ASN A 329 3.56 -8.42 -4.02
CA ASN A 329 3.69 -9.85 -3.69
C ASN A 329 2.34 -10.49 -3.39
N VAL A 330 1.50 -9.84 -2.58
CA VAL A 330 0.16 -10.37 -2.23
C VAL A 330 -0.78 -10.33 -3.43
N ILE A 331 -0.66 -9.32 -4.29
CA ILE A 331 -1.42 -9.21 -5.54
C ILE A 331 -1.04 -10.33 -6.51
N ASP A 332 0.25 -10.50 -6.78
CA ASP A 332 0.75 -11.52 -7.71
C ASP A 332 0.38 -12.94 -7.24
N GLU A 333 0.41 -13.17 -5.93
CA GLU A 333 -0.03 -14.46 -5.39
C GLU A 333 -1.54 -14.69 -5.57
N ALA A 334 -2.37 -13.65 -5.38
CA ALA A 334 -3.80 -13.75 -5.63
C ALA A 334 -4.10 -14.04 -7.12
N ILE A 335 -3.40 -13.36 -8.03
CA ILE A 335 -3.50 -13.62 -9.49
C ILE A 335 -3.07 -15.05 -9.80
N ARG A 336 -1.93 -15.50 -9.25
CA ARG A 336 -1.44 -16.88 -9.43
C ARG A 336 -2.44 -17.93 -8.94
N LEU A 337 -3.13 -17.68 -7.85
CA LEU A 337 -4.19 -18.57 -7.36
C LEU A 337 -5.36 -18.64 -8.34
N GLU A 338 -5.83 -17.51 -8.86
CA GLU A 338 -6.91 -17.47 -9.87
C GLU A 338 -6.53 -18.19 -11.14
N GLU A 339 -5.31 -18.02 -11.64
CA GLU A 339 -4.79 -18.73 -12.81
C GLU A 339 -4.78 -20.26 -12.61
N ASN A 340 -4.66 -20.70 -11.36
CA ASN A 340 -4.75 -22.11 -10.97
C ASN A 340 -6.17 -22.56 -10.56
N GLY A 341 -7.18 -21.73 -10.81
CA GLY A 341 -8.59 -22.05 -10.56
C GLY A 341 -9.01 -21.94 -9.09
N ILE A 342 -8.21 -21.28 -8.25
CA ILE A 342 -8.54 -21.02 -6.85
C ILE A 342 -9.10 -19.59 -6.75
N ASN A 343 -10.36 -19.48 -6.27
CA ASN A 343 -11.04 -18.18 -6.11
C ASN A 343 -10.33 -17.32 -5.05
N ALA A 344 -9.66 -16.25 -5.47
CA ALA A 344 -8.92 -15.32 -4.62
C ALA A 344 -9.42 -13.87 -4.80
N PRO A 345 -10.59 -13.50 -4.30
CA PRO A 345 -11.24 -12.22 -4.60
C PRO A 345 -10.53 -10.99 -4.01
N LEU A 346 -9.60 -11.18 -3.07
CA LEU A 346 -8.97 -10.09 -2.33
C LEU A 346 -7.51 -10.41 -2.01
N ALA A 347 -6.63 -9.46 -2.36
CA ALA A 347 -5.28 -9.32 -1.84
C ALA A 347 -5.21 -8.04 -0.99
N ILE A 348 -4.74 -8.12 0.26
CA ILE A 348 -4.74 -6.98 1.16
C ILE A 348 -3.62 -7.08 2.19
N GLU A 349 -3.01 -5.94 2.52
CA GLU A 349 -2.01 -5.83 3.57
C GLU A 349 -2.52 -5.08 4.80
N THR A 350 -1.89 -5.35 5.94
CA THR A 350 -2.13 -4.59 7.18
C THR A 350 -1.80 -3.11 7.07
N SER A 351 -1.02 -2.72 6.08
CA SER A 351 -0.67 -1.31 5.77
C SER A 351 -1.80 -0.50 5.12
N GLY A 352 -2.89 -1.16 4.68
CA GLY A 352 -4.01 -0.52 4.01
C GLY A 352 -4.00 -0.60 2.48
N HIS A 353 -2.97 -1.21 1.87
CA HIS A 353 -2.98 -1.61 0.47
C HIS A 353 -4.03 -2.69 0.24
N ALA A 354 -4.91 -2.53 -0.74
CA ALA A 354 -5.97 -3.48 -1.01
C ALA A 354 -6.31 -3.57 -2.50
N ALA A 355 -6.32 -4.78 -3.01
CA ALA A 355 -6.58 -5.10 -4.41
C ALA A 355 -7.70 -6.12 -4.53
N PHE A 356 -8.84 -5.70 -5.07
CA PHE A 356 -9.97 -6.57 -5.36
C PHE A 356 -9.88 -7.11 -6.78
N ARG A 357 -10.17 -8.39 -6.98
CA ARG A 357 -10.24 -9.00 -8.32
C ARG A 357 -11.15 -8.21 -9.26
N GLU A 358 -12.31 -7.82 -8.78
CA GLU A 358 -13.30 -7.05 -9.57
C GLU A 358 -12.83 -5.64 -9.98
N ASN A 359 -11.75 -5.14 -9.36
CA ASN A 359 -11.06 -3.91 -9.72
C ASN A 359 -9.68 -4.20 -10.34
N TYR A 360 -9.59 -5.24 -11.18
CA TYR A 360 -8.37 -5.64 -11.90
C TYR A 360 -7.17 -5.96 -11.00
N TYR A 361 -7.36 -6.31 -9.75
CA TYR A 361 -6.30 -6.42 -8.74
C TYR A 361 -5.47 -5.13 -8.61
N LEU A 362 -6.09 -3.99 -8.89
CA LEU A 362 -5.48 -2.69 -8.65
C LEU A 362 -5.38 -2.44 -7.15
N ASP A 363 -4.19 -2.02 -6.71
CA ASP A 363 -3.98 -1.48 -5.37
C ASP A 363 -4.63 -0.10 -5.27
N ASP A 364 -5.78 -0.03 -4.57
CA ASP A 364 -6.68 1.12 -4.63
C ASP A 364 -7.36 1.39 -3.28
N GLY A 365 -6.78 2.33 -2.52
CA GLY A 365 -7.34 2.77 -1.24
C GLY A 365 -8.71 3.44 -1.38
N ALA A 366 -8.94 4.21 -2.45
CA ALA A 366 -10.24 4.85 -2.68
C ALA A 366 -11.32 3.83 -3.04
N TYR A 367 -10.98 2.78 -3.79
CA TYR A 367 -11.89 1.67 -4.08
C TYR A 367 -12.26 0.91 -2.80
N LEU A 368 -11.27 0.55 -1.98
CA LEU A 368 -11.49 -0.08 -0.68
C LEU A 368 -12.46 0.74 0.17
N ILE A 369 -12.18 2.03 0.34
CA ILE A 369 -13.04 2.93 1.12
C ILE A 369 -14.43 3.04 0.50
N THR A 370 -14.55 3.06 -0.82
CA THR A 370 -15.84 3.05 -1.52
C THR A 370 -16.65 1.80 -1.15
N LYS A 371 -16.05 0.62 -1.14
CA LYS A 371 -16.71 -0.63 -0.71
C LYS A 371 -17.12 -0.56 0.77
N ILE A 372 -16.27 0.00 1.63
CA ILE A 372 -16.56 0.18 3.05
C ILE A 372 -17.74 1.15 3.25
N ILE A 373 -17.81 2.25 2.51
CA ILE A 373 -18.90 3.23 2.60
C ILE A 373 -20.23 2.62 2.15
N ILE A 374 -20.24 1.84 1.07
CA ILE A 374 -21.44 1.11 0.63
C ILE A 374 -21.95 0.22 1.78
N LYS A 375 -21.03 -0.50 2.44
CA LYS A 375 -21.36 -1.39 3.57
C LYS A 375 -21.83 -0.59 4.80
N ALA A 376 -21.16 0.54 5.09
CA ALA A 376 -21.56 1.42 6.21
C ALA A 376 -22.98 1.98 6.01
N ALA A 377 -23.32 2.37 4.78
CA ALA A 377 -24.68 2.83 4.44
C ALA A 377 -25.74 1.74 4.65
N ASP A 378 -25.43 0.50 4.27
CA ASP A 378 -26.31 -0.66 4.49
C ASP A 378 -26.48 -0.97 5.98
N MET A 379 -25.39 -0.98 6.75
CA MET A 379 -25.43 -1.19 8.20
C MET A 379 -26.24 -0.12 8.91
N LYS A 380 -26.10 1.15 8.53
CA LYS A 380 -26.89 2.25 9.11
C LYS A 380 -28.37 2.10 8.84
N LYS A 381 -28.78 1.66 7.64
CA LYS A 381 -30.21 1.35 7.33
C LYS A 381 -30.77 0.27 8.28
N GLN A 382 -29.92 -0.66 8.71
CA GLN A 382 -30.28 -1.72 9.67
C GLN A 382 -30.20 -1.28 11.13
N GLY A 383 -29.82 -0.03 11.41
CA GLY A 383 -29.60 0.48 12.78
C GLY A 383 -28.36 -0.12 13.47
N LYS A 384 -27.41 -0.64 12.69
CA LYS A 384 -26.17 -1.27 13.16
C LYS A 384 -24.97 -0.38 12.85
N LYS A 385 -23.85 -0.63 13.53
CA LYS A 385 -22.56 0.02 13.27
C LYS A 385 -21.72 -0.83 12.35
N LEU A 386 -20.86 -0.18 11.56
CA LEU A 386 -19.92 -0.88 10.66
C LEU A 386 -19.03 -1.88 11.43
N TYR A 387 -18.57 -1.50 12.63
CA TYR A 387 -17.72 -2.34 13.46
C TYR A 387 -18.38 -3.63 13.93
N ASP A 388 -19.73 -3.70 13.95
CA ASP A 388 -20.45 -4.92 14.36
C ASP A 388 -20.17 -6.08 13.41
N LEU A 389 -19.76 -5.82 12.16
CA LEU A 389 -19.40 -6.84 11.17
C LEU A 389 -18.13 -7.63 11.54
N ILE A 390 -17.27 -7.03 12.35
CA ILE A 390 -16.00 -7.61 12.79
C ILE A 390 -15.94 -7.81 14.30
N SER A 391 -17.10 -7.82 14.97
CA SER A 391 -17.17 -7.95 16.44
C SER A 391 -16.61 -9.28 16.96
N GLU A 392 -16.58 -10.33 16.13
CA GLU A 392 -16.00 -11.63 16.47
C GLU A 392 -14.49 -11.72 16.21
N LEU A 393 -13.88 -10.67 15.64
CA LEU A 393 -12.43 -10.61 15.45
C LEU A 393 -11.73 -10.60 16.81
N LYS A 394 -10.90 -11.60 17.04
CA LYS A 394 -10.11 -11.69 18.26
C LYS A 394 -8.81 -10.91 18.09
N TYR A 395 -8.52 -10.06 19.07
CA TYR A 395 -7.24 -9.36 19.14
C TYR A 395 -6.27 -10.12 20.02
N PRO A 396 -4.97 -10.10 19.74
CA PRO A 396 -3.98 -10.65 20.64
C PRO A 396 -4.02 -9.90 21.99
N ALA A 397 -3.68 -10.61 23.07
CA ALA A 397 -3.52 -9.97 24.38
C ALA A 397 -2.25 -9.11 24.42
N GLU A 398 -1.23 -9.50 23.64
CA GLU A 398 0.02 -8.79 23.50
C GLU A 398 0.54 -8.89 22.05
N GLU A 399 1.05 -7.78 21.52
CA GLU A 399 1.79 -7.71 20.27
C GLU A 399 2.99 -6.79 20.43
N LYS A 400 4.09 -7.08 19.76
CA LYS A 400 5.29 -6.24 19.76
C LYS A 400 6.09 -6.43 18.49
N GLU A 401 6.47 -5.34 17.85
CA GLU A 401 7.50 -5.32 16.81
C GLU A 401 8.80 -4.76 17.40
N ILE A 402 9.90 -5.41 17.09
CA ILE A 402 11.25 -4.89 17.33
C ILE A 402 12.08 -5.02 16.04
N ARG A 403 13.13 -4.24 15.93
CA ARG A 403 14.05 -4.28 14.79
C ARG A 403 15.47 -4.38 15.32
N LEU A 404 16.15 -5.48 15.02
CA LEU A 404 17.54 -5.69 15.37
C LEU A 404 18.40 -5.11 14.26
N LYS A 405 19.38 -4.27 14.59
CA LYS A 405 20.30 -3.70 13.63
C LYS A 405 21.37 -4.73 13.26
N ILE A 406 21.65 -4.91 11.97
CA ILE A 406 22.80 -5.66 11.48
C ILE A 406 24.01 -4.73 11.53
N THR A 407 25.13 -5.22 12.07
CA THR A 407 26.35 -4.44 12.31
C THR A 407 27.45 -4.70 11.27
N GLU A 408 27.27 -5.68 10.40
CA GLU A 408 28.19 -6.03 9.32
C GLU A 408 27.76 -5.36 8.00
N GLU A 409 28.72 -5.13 7.07
CA GLU A 409 28.50 -4.49 5.78
C GLU A 409 27.59 -5.33 4.86
N ASP A 410 27.85 -6.65 4.80
CA ASP A 410 26.99 -7.57 4.03
C ASP A 410 25.80 -8.03 4.88
N PHE A 411 24.85 -7.13 5.03
CA PHE A 411 23.66 -7.40 5.84
C PHE A 411 22.79 -8.55 5.29
N ARG A 412 22.88 -8.84 3.98
CA ARG A 412 22.11 -9.94 3.37
C ARG A 412 22.68 -11.28 3.79
N ALA A 413 23.99 -11.45 3.69
CA ALA A 413 24.65 -12.67 4.14
C ALA A 413 24.43 -12.96 5.63
N VAL A 414 24.43 -11.92 6.48
CA VAL A 414 24.09 -12.05 7.91
C VAL A 414 22.66 -12.50 8.11
N GLY A 415 21.71 -11.90 7.38
CA GLY A 415 20.29 -12.26 7.45
C GLY A 415 20.02 -13.70 7.01
N ASP A 416 20.62 -14.13 5.90
CA ASP A 416 20.48 -15.50 5.38
C ASP A 416 21.05 -16.51 6.39
N ARG A 417 22.25 -16.26 6.92
CA ARG A 417 22.86 -17.10 7.97
C ARG A 417 21.97 -17.19 9.22
N LEU A 418 21.42 -16.05 9.66
CA LEU A 418 20.54 -16.03 10.84
C LEU A 418 19.28 -16.89 10.62
N LEU A 419 18.68 -16.81 9.44
CA LEU A 419 17.51 -17.63 9.11
C LEU A 419 17.84 -19.11 9.03
N GLU A 420 18.95 -19.50 8.41
CA GLU A 420 19.40 -20.89 8.34
C GLU A 420 19.66 -21.47 9.73
N GLU A 421 20.44 -20.76 10.58
CA GLU A 421 20.74 -21.20 11.93
C GLU A 421 19.49 -21.27 12.82
N LEU A 422 18.51 -20.32 12.64
CA LEU A 422 17.24 -20.34 13.35
C LEU A 422 16.41 -21.57 12.98
N ALA A 423 16.36 -21.93 11.69
CA ALA A 423 15.66 -23.12 11.22
C ALA A 423 16.26 -24.40 11.84
N ASP A 424 17.59 -24.50 11.82
CA ASP A 424 18.31 -25.62 12.41
C ASP A 424 18.14 -25.72 13.92
N PHE A 425 18.10 -24.58 14.62
CA PHE A 425 17.84 -24.52 16.05
C PHE A 425 16.42 -24.96 16.38
N ALA A 426 15.44 -24.42 15.63
CA ALA A 426 14.03 -24.75 15.82
C ALA A 426 13.72 -26.22 15.58
N ALA A 427 14.35 -26.84 14.56
CA ALA A 427 14.17 -28.27 14.25
C ALA A 427 14.62 -29.22 15.38
N LYS A 428 15.49 -28.77 16.30
CA LYS A 428 16.00 -29.53 17.44
C LYS A 428 15.16 -29.34 18.73
N ARG A 429 14.12 -28.51 18.67
CA ARG A 429 13.30 -28.11 19.82
C ARG A 429 11.90 -28.69 19.73
N GLU A 430 11.47 -29.45 20.73
CA GLU A 430 10.10 -30.00 20.79
C GLU A 430 9.03 -28.95 21.12
N ASP A 431 9.42 -27.83 21.74
CA ASP A 431 8.55 -26.74 22.14
C ASP A 431 8.42 -25.65 21.07
N TRP A 432 9.14 -25.76 19.97
CA TRP A 432 9.11 -24.85 18.83
C TRP A 432 8.48 -25.51 17.61
N GLN A 433 7.51 -24.84 17.00
CA GLN A 433 6.89 -25.32 15.77
C GLN A 433 7.10 -24.30 14.66
N ILE A 434 7.81 -24.67 13.60
CA ILE A 434 7.93 -23.83 12.41
C ILE A 434 6.58 -23.85 11.69
N ALA A 435 6.02 -22.65 11.41
CA ALA A 435 4.77 -22.55 10.66
C ALA A 435 4.99 -23.05 9.21
N PRO A 436 4.09 -23.89 8.68
CA PRO A 436 4.23 -24.45 7.33
C PRO A 436 4.04 -23.40 6.22
N ASP A 437 3.39 -22.27 6.53
CA ASP A 437 3.06 -21.15 5.65
C ASP A 437 4.03 -19.97 5.79
N SER A 438 5.27 -20.23 6.18
CA SER A 438 6.33 -19.20 6.27
C SER A 438 6.90 -18.91 4.87
N HIS A 439 6.24 -18.02 4.13
CA HIS A 439 6.70 -17.58 2.81
C HIS A 439 7.73 -16.44 2.89
N GLU A 440 7.88 -15.81 4.05
CA GLU A 440 8.82 -14.73 4.32
C GLU A 440 9.46 -14.94 5.69
N GLY A 441 10.77 -15.13 5.72
CA GLY A 441 11.50 -15.39 6.98
C GLY A 441 11.08 -16.71 7.65
N ILE A 442 11.12 -16.74 8.98
CA ILE A 442 10.73 -17.92 9.77
C ILE A 442 9.73 -17.50 10.85
N LYS A 443 8.59 -18.15 10.85
CA LYS A 443 7.58 -18.02 11.90
C LYS A 443 7.65 -19.22 12.84
N ILE A 444 7.91 -18.94 14.13
CA ILE A 444 7.94 -19.93 15.18
C ILE A 444 6.71 -19.80 16.06
N ILE A 445 5.97 -20.88 16.21
CA ILE A 445 4.77 -20.98 17.04
C ILE A 445 5.11 -21.72 18.32
N PHE A 446 4.60 -21.23 19.44
CA PHE A 446 4.65 -21.83 20.77
C PHE A 446 3.23 -22.26 21.22
N PRO A 447 2.79 -23.49 20.94
CA PRO A 447 1.41 -23.90 21.18
C PRO A 447 0.99 -23.79 22.64
N LYS A 448 1.89 -24.04 23.60
CA LYS A 448 1.58 -23.99 25.05
C LYS A 448 1.30 -22.60 25.59
N THR A 449 1.83 -21.56 24.95
CA THR A 449 1.65 -20.14 25.34
C THR A 449 0.78 -19.38 24.36
N GLU A 450 0.26 -20.06 23.33
CA GLU A 450 -0.52 -19.45 22.24
C GLU A 450 0.14 -18.18 21.74
N SER A 451 1.46 -18.28 21.52
CA SER A 451 2.28 -17.16 21.07
C SER A 451 3.11 -17.56 19.87
N PHE A 452 3.57 -16.58 19.12
CA PHE A 452 4.54 -16.79 18.04
C PHE A 452 5.48 -15.58 17.92
N PHE A 453 6.56 -15.76 17.20
CA PHE A 453 7.27 -14.68 16.55
C PHE A 453 7.50 -15.00 15.07
N ILE A 454 7.57 -13.95 14.25
CA ILE A 454 8.08 -14.04 12.89
C ILE A 454 9.34 -13.18 12.78
N LEU A 455 10.44 -13.79 12.36
CA LEU A 455 11.73 -13.14 12.12
C LEU A 455 11.94 -13.07 10.61
N ARG A 456 12.17 -11.86 10.09
CA ARG A 456 12.33 -11.60 8.66
C ARG A 456 13.62 -10.83 8.39
N GLN A 457 14.08 -10.88 7.17
CA GLN A 457 15.14 -9.99 6.68
C GLN A 457 14.50 -8.77 6.01
N SER A 458 14.99 -7.57 6.29
CA SER A 458 14.59 -6.39 5.54
C SER A 458 15.19 -6.43 4.13
N VAL A 459 14.39 -6.02 3.14
CA VAL A 459 14.82 -5.97 1.73
C VAL A 459 15.77 -4.78 1.49
N HIS A 460 15.61 -3.69 2.25
CA HIS A 460 16.24 -2.40 1.96
C HIS A 460 17.19 -1.93 3.06
N ASP A 461 16.90 -2.26 4.29
CA ASP A 461 17.63 -1.74 5.44
C ASP A 461 18.45 -2.83 6.13
N PRO A 462 19.59 -2.51 6.75
CA PRO A 462 20.40 -3.46 7.51
C PRO A 462 19.77 -3.79 8.87
N VAL A 463 18.54 -4.32 8.84
CA VAL A 463 17.77 -4.68 10.04
C VAL A 463 17.04 -6.00 9.88
N ILE A 464 16.80 -6.65 11.01
CA ILE A 464 15.96 -7.84 11.16
C ILE A 464 14.68 -7.44 11.89
N PRO A 465 13.56 -7.23 11.21
CA PRO A 465 12.27 -7.05 11.87
C PRO A 465 11.79 -8.35 12.50
N ILE A 466 11.29 -8.25 13.74
CA ILE A 466 10.72 -9.37 14.47
C ILE A 466 9.36 -8.94 15.03
N ASN A 467 8.32 -9.64 14.64
CA ASN A 467 6.97 -9.42 15.15
C ASN A 467 6.62 -10.54 16.13
N PHE A 468 6.22 -10.19 17.34
CA PHE A 468 5.71 -11.09 18.36
C PHE A 468 4.22 -10.91 18.54
N GLU A 469 3.51 -12.00 18.81
CA GLU A 469 2.10 -11.99 19.14
C GLU A 469 1.79 -13.08 20.19
N SER A 470 0.87 -12.80 21.10
CA SER A 470 0.36 -13.79 22.03
C SER A 470 -1.10 -13.57 22.36
N ALA A 471 -1.87 -14.66 22.46
CA ALA A 471 -3.22 -14.66 22.98
C ALA A 471 -3.27 -14.55 24.53
N GLN A 472 -2.13 -14.65 25.22
CA GLN A 472 -2.03 -14.63 26.68
C GLN A 472 -1.09 -13.51 27.16
N ASN A 473 -1.43 -12.87 28.25
CA ASN A 473 -0.55 -11.90 28.91
C ASN A 473 0.77 -12.56 29.36
N GLY A 474 1.89 -11.90 29.09
CA GLY A 474 3.25 -12.40 29.36
C GLY A 474 3.75 -13.40 28.31
N GLY A 475 2.98 -13.71 27.27
CA GLY A 475 3.38 -14.63 26.22
C GLY A 475 4.44 -14.05 25.29
N VAL A 476 4.37 -12.76 24.98
CA VAL A 476 5.42 -12.06 24.20
C VAL A 476 6.75 -12.15 24.90
N LYS A 477 6.81 -11.88 26.22
CA LYS A 477 8.03 -12.02 27.01
C LYS A 477 8.59 -13.44 26.98
N LYS A 478 7.73 -14.47 27.05
CA LYS A 478 8.19 -15.88 26.97
C LYS A 478 8.76 -16.21 25.61
N ALA A 479 8.09 -15.77 24.53
CA ALA A 479 8.60 -15.97 23.16
C ALA A 479 9.92 -15.22 22.93
N ALA A 480 10.05 -13.99 23.46
CA ALA A 480 11.28 -13.21 23.41
C ALA A 480 12.43 -13.88 24.16
N ASN A 481 12.18 -14.43 25.36
CA ASN A 481 13.18 -15.21 26.11
C ASN A 481 13.61 -16.45 25.34
N SER A 482 12.67 -17.14 24.68
CA SER A 482 13.01 -18.31 23.85
C SER A 482 13.89 -17.91 22.65
N LEU A 483 13.57 -16.81 21.97
CA LEU A 483 14.41 -16.28 20.89
C LEU A 483 15.78 -15.84 21.40
N TYR A 484 15.85 -15.23 22.60
CA TYR A 484 17.09 -14.79 23.20
C TYR A 484 18.06 -15.97 23.46
N GLU A 485 17.56 -17.14 23.86
CA GLU A 485 18.40 -18.34 24.03
C GLU A 485 19.15 -18.72 22.74
N PHE A 486 18.53 -18.49 21.59
CA PHE A 486 19.14 -18.73 20.29
C PHE A 486 20.12 -17.61 19.88
N ILE A 487 19.67 -16.34 19.94
CA ILE A 487 20.34 -15.23 19.28
C ILE A 487 21.43 -14.56 20.14
N LYS A 488 21.50 -14.85 21.44
CA LYS A 488 22.45 -14.18 22.38
C LYS A 488 23.91 -14.31 22.01
N ASP A 489 24.27 -15.43 21.36
CA ASP A 489 25.63 -15.77 20.95
C ASP A 489 25.83 -15.61 19.43
N PHE A 490 24.85 -15.03 18.70
CA PHE A 490 24.94 -14.80 17.27
C PHE A 490 25.67 -13.47 16.97
N ASP A 491 26.74 -13.54 16.17
CA ASP A 491 27.53 -12.38 15.78
C ASP A 491 26.91 -11.61 14.60
N GLY A 492 27.14 -10.29 14.57
CA GLY A 492 26.73 -9.43 13.45
C GLY A 492 25.35 -8.77 13.62
N VAL A 493 24.70 -8.93 14.81
CA VAL A 493 23.39 -8.34 15.10
C VAL A 493 23.37 -7.66 16.46
N ASP A 494 22.86 -6.43 16.53
CA ASP A 494 22.60 -5.73 17.81
C ASP A 494 21.27 -6.21 18.41
N ILE A 495 21.36 -6.99 19.48
CA ILE A 495 20.22 -7.57 20.19
C ILE A 495 19.67 -6.68 21.33
N SER A 496 20.14 -5.44 21.45
CA SER A 496 19.68 -4.51 22.51
C SER A 496 18.16 -4.33 22.53
N PRO A 497 17.46 -4.17 21.38
CA PRO A 497 16.01 -4.07 21.38
C PRO A 497 15.27 -5.31 21.88
N LEU A 498 15.86 -6.50 21.70
CA LEU A 498 15.28 -7.73 22.25
C LEU A 498 15.42 -7.76 23.77
N LYS A 499 16.57 -7.32 24.31
CA LYS A 499 16.79 -7.28 25.77
C LYS A 499 15.84 -6.36 26.51
N GLU A 500 15.31 -5.32 25.86
CA GLU A 500 14.35 -4.38 26.48
C GLU A 500 12.97 -5.03 26.76
N ILE A 501 12.67 -6.15 26.13
CA ILE A 501 11.36 -6.84 26.28
C ILE A 501 11.46 -8.17 27.04
N LEU A 502 12.64 -8.53 27.56
CA LEU A 502 12.87 -9.73 28.43
C LEU A 502 12.38 -9.53 29.90
#